data_b504cdf426a318e0b3d25d3e978428bf
#
_entry.id   b504cdf426a318e0b3d25d3e978428bf
#
_cell.length_a   1.000
_cell.length_b   1.000
_cell.length_c   1.000
_cell.angle_alpha   90.00
_cell.angle_beta   90.00
_cell.angle_gamma   90.00
#
_symmetry.space_group_name_H-M   'P 1'
#
loop_
_entity.id
_entity.type
_entity.pdbx_description
1 polymer ?
#
loop_
_entity_poly.entity_id
_entity_poly.type
_entity_poly.pdbx_seq_one_letter_code
_entity_poly.pdbx_strand_id
1 'polypeptide(L)'
;MPLPSTRDLIQMAQSAGYQVAGTQQLRANRWLFMLSDASGTTTLVLIQARPLINAADVQDLAELARLRRPARAILLAYNGAFSSAAQRTLAEMGDDRLRLCTTLPPAQANPDDLRNTTAALHPAR
;
A
#
# COMPACT_ATOMS: atom_id res chain seq x y z
N MET A 1 16.64 -14.51 -3.72
CA MET A 1 16.74 -13.23 -3.02
C MET A 1 16.30 -13.38 -1.57
N PRO A 2 17.03 -12.80 -0.63
CA PRO A 2 16.57 -12.85 0.76
C PRO A 2 15.27 -12.08 0.92
N LEU A 3 14.45 -12.56 1.84
CA LEU A 3 13.23 -11.88 2.19
C LEU A 3 13.55 -10.63 3.02
N PRO A 4 12.77 -9.55 2.92
CA PRO A 4 12.94 -8.42 3.80
C PRO A 4 12.56 -8.80 5.23
N SER A 5 13.10 -8.10 6.20
CA SER A 5 12.64 -8.22 7.58
C SER A 5 11.46 -7.28 7.81
N THR A 6 10.70 -7.54 8.87
CA THR A 6 9.63 -6.61 9.27
C THR A 6 10.21 -5.21 9.51
N ARG A 7 11.40 -5.14 10.09
CA ARG A 7 12.09 -3.86 10.33
C ARG A 7 12.39 -3.12 9.03
N ASP A 8 12.85 -3.83 8.01
CA ASP A 8 13.12 -3.22 6.70
C ASP A 8 11.84 -2.63 6.10
N LEU A 9 10.74 -3.34 6.24
CA LEU A 9 9.45 -2.90 5.71
C LEU A 9 8.90 -1.71 6.50
N ILE A 10 9.11 -1.68 7.81
CA ILE A 10 8.74 -0.52 8.62
C ILE A 10 9.54 0.71 8.17
N GLN A 11 10.84 0.56 7.94
CA GLN A 11 11.66 1.66 7.45
C GLN A 11 11.20 2.14 6.08
N MET A 12 10.83 1.21 5.20
CA MET A 12 10.29 1.55 3.90
C MET A 12 9.03 2.43 4.02
N ALA A 13 8.11 2.04 4.89
CA ALA A 13 6.88 2.80 5.10
C ALA A 13 7.16 4.17 5.70
N GLN A 14 8.06 4.26 6.67
CA GLN A 14 8.44 5.52 7.28
C GLN A 14 9.13 6.44 6.29
N SER A 15 9.98 5.89 5.42
CA SER A 15 10.65 6.66 4.38
C SER A 15 9.67 7.22 3.35
N ALA A 16 8.54 6.55 3.15
CA ALA A 16 7.47 7.02 2.28
C ALA A 16 6.56 8.05 2.95
N GLY A 17 6.80 8.36 4.23
CA GLY A 17 6.08 9.40 4.94
C GLY A 17 4.94 8.90 5.83
N TYR A 18 4.79 7.59 5.99
CA TYR A 18 3.72 7.04 6.82
C TYR A 18 4.16 6.89 8.26
N GLN A 19 3.16 6.95 9.15
CA GLN A 19 3.30 6.44 10.51
C GLN A 19 2.77 5.00 10.51
N VAL A 20 3.52 4.11 11.15
CA VAL A 20 3.17 2.69 11.22
C VAL A 20 2.34 2.47 12.47
N ALA A 21 1.04 2.28 12.30
CA ALA A 21 0.10 2.06 13.40
C ALA A 21 0.10 0.62 13.88
N GLY A 22 0.37 -0.33 12.99
CA GLY A 22 0.43 -1.73 13.35
C GLY A 22 1.08 -2.56 12.26
N THR A 23 1.70 -3.65 12.66
CA THR A 23 2.32 -4.59 11.75
C THR A 23 2.03 -6.01 12.21
N GLN A 24 1.85 -6.90 11.25
CA GLN A 24 1.66 -8.31 11.51
C GLN A 24 2.29 -9.11 10.39
N GLN A 25 3.20 -10.01 10.73
CA GLN A 25 3.73 -10.95 9.75
C GLN A 25 2.80 -12.17 9.70
N LEU A 26 2.16 -12.37 8.55
CA LEU A 26 1.19 -13.44 8.39
C LEU A 26 1.85 -14.75 7.96
N ARG A 27 2.92 -14.65 7.16
CA ARG A 27 3.73 -15.77 6.68
C ARG A 27 5.16 -15.29 6.51
N ALA A 28 6.06 -16.20 6.18
CA ALA A 28 7.47 -15.84 5.96
C ALA A 28 7.63 -14.75 4.91
N ASN A 29 6.71 -14.69 3.92
CA ASN A 29 6.79 -13.76 2.81
C ASN A 29 5.56 -12.85 2.70
N ARG A 30 4.77 -12.71 3.78
CA ARG A 30 3.54 -11.93 3.74
C ARG A 30 3.36 -11.14 5.03
N TRP A 31 3.08 -9.83 4.89
CA TRP A 31 2.88 -8.93 6.03
C TRP A 31 1.62 -8.09 5.82
N LEU A 32 0.97 -7.77 6.93
CA LEU A 32 -0.14 -6.82 6.95
C LEU A 32 0.29 -5.61 7.77
N PHE A 33 0.29 -4.45 7.13
CA PHE A 33 0.62 -3.18 7.77
C PHE A 33 -0.59 -2.28 7.81
N MET A 34 -0.80 -1.62 8.94
CA MET A 34 -1.76 -0.53 9.05
C MET A 34 -0.96 0.75 9.19
N LEU A 35 -1.14 1.65 8.24
CA LEU A 35 -0.40 2.90 8.16
C LEU A 35 -1.34 4.08 8.26
N SER A 36 -0.81 5.22 8.69
CA SER A 36 -1.54 6.48 8.66
C SER A 36 -0.65 7.55 8.05
N ASP A 37 -1.27 8.54 7.41
CA ASP A 37 -0.56 9.68 6.86
C ASP A 37 -0.79 10.93 7.71
N ALA A 38 -0.24 12.07 7.28
CA ALA A 38 -0.33 13.32 8.02
C ALA A 38 -1.76 13.82 8.17
N SER A 39 -2.67 13.42 7.29
CA SER A 39 -4.08 13.80 7.37
C SER A 39 -4.89 12.86 8.27
N GLY A 40 -4.27 11.83 8.83
CA GLY A 40 -4.97 10.82 9.63
C GLY A 40 -5.65 9.75 8.80
N THR A 41 -5.45 9.74 7.49
CA THR A 41 -6.03 8.73 6.60
C THR A 41 -5.34 7.39 6.82
N THR A 42 -6.14 6.33 7.00
CA THR A 42 -5.61 4.98 7.22
C THR A 42 -5.42 4.27 5.89
N THR A 43 -4.29 3.58 5.77
CA THR A 43 -3.96 2.77 4.60
C THR A 43 -3.57 1.38 5.09
N LEU A 44 -4.26 0.37 4.58
CA LEU A 44 -3.91 -1.02 4.81
C LEU A 44 -2.98 -1.45 3.68
N VAL A 45 -1.86 -2.09 4.02
CA VAL A 45 -0.92 -2.59 3.01
C VAL A 45 -0.72 -4.08 3.26
N LEU A 46 -1.10 -4.90 2.29
CA LEU A 46 -0.77 -6.32 2.27
C LEU A 46 0.48 -6.49 1.43
N ILE A 47 1.59 -6.82 2.08
CA ILE A 47 2.90 -6.94 1.44
C ILE A 47 3.15 -8.41 1.12
N GLN A 48 3.45 -8.70 -0.13
CA GLN A 48 3.70 -10.04 -0.60
C GLN A 48 5.05 -10.09 -1.31
N ALA A 49 6.00 -10.82 -0.73
CA ALA A 49 7.35 -10.95 -1.29
C ALA A 49 7.43 -12.22 -2.13
N ARG A 50 6.83 -12.17 -3.32
CA ARG A 50 6.85 -13.25 -4.31
C ARG A 50 7.05 -12.66 -5.70
N PRO A 51 7.68 -13.43 -6.62
CA PRO A 51 7.90 -12.94 -7.99
C PRO A 51 6.61 -12.64 -8.75
N LEU A 52 5.55 -13.43 -8.52
CA LEU A 52 4.28 -13.24 -9.21
C LEU A 52 3.12 -13.32 -8.24
N ILE A 53 2.31 -12.28 -8.24
CA ILE A 53 1.13 -12.16 -7.38
C ILE A 53 -0.11 -12.40 -8.22
N ASN A 54 -1.01 -13.24 -7.73
CA ASN A 54 -2.14 -13.74 -8.51
C ASN A 54 -3.48 -13.20 -7.99
N ALA A 55 -4.57 -13.65 -8.63
CA ALA A 55 -5.92 -13.20 -8.31
C ALA A 55 -6.32 -13.50 -6.86
N ALA A 56 -5.87 -14.63 -6.31
CA ALA A 56 -6.20 -15.00 -4.94
C ALA A 56 -5.66 -13.97 -3.93
N ASP A 57 -4.48 -13.41 -4.20
CA ASP A 57 -3.91 -12.37 -3.33
C ASP A 57 -4.75 -11.10 -3.37
N VAL A 58 -5.30 -10.76 -4.54
CA VAL A 58 -6.21 -9.61 -4.67
C VAL A 58 -7.49 -9.84 -3.87
N GLN A 59 -8.02 -11.04 -3.91
CA GLN A 59 -9.20 -11.41 -3.12
C GLN A 59 -8.92 -11.31 -1.63
N ASP A 60 -7.73 -11.72 -1.19
CA ASP A 60 -7.31 -11.57 0.21
C ASP A 60 -7.26 -10.09 0.62
N LEU A 61 -6.73 -9.24 -0.24
CA LEU A 61 -6.72 -7.80 0.01
C LEU A 61 -8.14 -7.25 0.16
N ALA A 62 -9.04 -7.63 -0.73
CA ALA A 62 -10.42 -7.18 -0.71
C ALA A 62 -11.13 -7.61 0.59
N GLU A 63 -10.87 -8.84 1.04
CA GLU A 63 -11.45 -9.33 2.29
C GLU A 63 -10.92 -8.57 3.49
N LEU A 64 -9.62 -8.30 3.55
CA LEU A 64 -9.03 -7.51 4.61
C LEU A 64 -9.58 -6.08 4.62
N ALA A 65 -9.75 -5.48 3.44
CA ALA A 65 -10.33 -4.15 3.33
C ALA A 65 -11.77 -4.12 3.82
N ARG A 66 -12.52 -5.18 3.53
CA ARG A 66 -13.91 -5.30 4.01
C ARG A 66 -13.97 -5.37 5.53
N LEU A 67 -13.06 -6.11 6.13
CA LEU A 67 -13.02 -6.30 7.58
C LEU A 67 -12.47 -5.09 8.33
N ARG A 68 -11.42 -4.47 7.81
CA ARG A 68 -10.69 -3.41 8.50
C ARG A 68 -11.16 -2.01 8.13
N ARG A 69 -11.85 -1.87 7.03
CA ARG A 69 -12.42 -0.61 6.51
C ARG A 69 -11.41 0.55 6.47
N PRO A 70 -10.23 0.35 5.86
CA PRO A 70 -9.30 1.45 5.68
C PRO A 70 -9.80 2.42 4.62
N ALA A 71 -9.26 3.63 4.62
CA ALA A 71 -9.55 4.58 3.54
C ALA A 71 -8.95 4.10 2.22
N ARG A 72 -7.80 3.42 2.29
CA ARG A 72 -7.15 2.81 1.12
C ARG A 72 -6.57 1.46 1.49
N ALA A 73 -6.50 0.57 0.52
CA ALA A 73 -5.91 -0.75 0.69
C ALA A 73 -5.01 -1.04 -0.51
N ILE A 74 -3.76 -1.40 -0.23
CA ILE A 74 -2.73 -1.62 -1.24
C ILE A 74 -2.23 -3.04 -1.13
N LEU A 75 -2.15 -3.73 -2.26
CA LEU A 75 -1.41 -4.98 -2.38
C LEU A 75 -0.03 -4.63 -2.97
N LEU A 76 1.00 -4.78 -2.16
CA LEU A 76 2.36 -4.42 -2.54
C LEU A 76 3.12 -5.67 -2.95
N ALA A 77 3.57 -5.71 -4.21
CA ALA A 77 4.43 -6.77 -4.71
C ALA A 77 5.89 -6.39 -4.45
N TYR A 78 6.44 -6.92 -3.37
CA TYR A 78 7.83 -6.64 -3.01
C TYR A 78 8.76 -7.45 -3.91
N ASN A 79 9.49 -6.77 -4.79
CA ASN A 79 10.37 -7.38 -5.80
C ASN A 79 9.62 -8.37 -6.70
N GLY A 80 8.38 -8.06 -7.04
CA GLY A 80 7.56 -8.94 -7.86
C GLY A 80 6.70 -8.18 -8.85
N ALA A 81 5.82 -8.91 -9.49
CA ALA A 81 4.89 -8.39 -10.49
C ALA A 81 3.50 -9.01 -10.28
N PHE A 82 2.50 -8.42 -10.92
CA PHE A 82 1.13 -8.89 -10.85
C PHE A 82 0.78 -9.66 -12.11
N SER A 83 0.09 -10.79 -11.95
CA SER A 83 -0.43 -11.56 -13.09
C SER A 83 -1.55 -10.78 -13.79
N SER A 84 -1.82 -11.13 -15.04
CA SER A 84 -2.97 -10.58 -15.77
C SER A 84 -4.28 -10.87 -15.04
N ALA A 85 -4.39 -12.04 -14.43
CA ALA A 85 -5.57 -12.43 -13.67
C ALA A 85 -5.73 -11.54 -12.43
N ALA A 86 -4.64 -11.18 -11.75
CA ALA A 86 -4.69 -10.27 -10.61
C ALA A 86 -5.21 -8.89 -11.03
N GLN A 87 -4.69 -8.35 -12.11
CA GLN A 87 -5.11 -7.05 -12.62
C GLN A 87 -6.58 -7.05 -13.03
N ARG A 88 -7.02 -8.12 -13.69
CA ARG A 88 -8.41 -8.28 -14.11
C ARG A 88 -9.34 -8.39 -12.90
N THR A 89 -8.94 -9.17 -11.90
CA THR A 89 -9.73 -9.33 -10.67
C THR A 89 -9.94 -7.98 -9.98
N LEU A 90 -8.89 -7.18 -9.89
CA LEU A 90 -9.01 -5.84 -9.30
C LEU A 90 -9.99 -4.96 -10.08
N ALA A 91 -9.86 -4.97 -11.42
CA ALA A 91 -10.74 -4.16 -12.28
C ALA A 91 -12.20 -4.58 -12.12
N GLU A 92 -12.46 -5.88 -12.00
CA GLU A 92 -13.81 -6.42 -11.85
C GLU A 92 -14.44 -6.06 -10.51
N MET A 93 -13.62 -5.87 -9.47
CA MET A 93 -14.14 -5.49 -8.15
C MET A 93 -14.70 -4.08 -8.11
N GLY A 94 -14.14 -3.17 -8.91
CA GLY A 94 -14.63 -1.79 -8.98
C GLY A 94 -14.54 -1.03 -7.66
N ASP A 95 -13.64 -1.41 -6.77
CA ASP A 95 -13.46 -0.74 -5.47
C ASP A 95 -12.28 0.23 -5.58
N ASP A 96 -12.58 1.52 -5.55
CA ASP A 96 -11.58 2.58 -5.73
C ASP A 96 -10.54 2.62 -4.60
N ARG A 97 -10.82 1.99 -3.46
CA ARG A 97 -9.87 1.93 -2.36
C ARG A 97 -8.71 0.98 -2.63
N LEU A 98 -8.92 -0.01 -3.50
CA LEU A 98 -7.96 -1.09 -3.73
C LEU A 98 -6.98 -0.71 -4.82
N ARG A 99 -5.69 -0.96 -4.58
CA ARG A 99 -4.63 -0.68 -5.55
C ARG A 99 -3.58 -1.78 -5.54
N LEU A 100 -2.98 -2.01 -6.70
CA LEU A 100 -1.82 -2.89 -6.85
C LEU A 100 -0.61 -2.01 -7.08
N CYS A 101 0.43 -2.20 -6.27
CA CYS A 101 1.64 -1.37 -6.34
C CYS A 101 2.88 -2.25 -6.27
N THR A 102 3.92 -1.89 -7.00
CA THR A 102 5.23 -2.54 -6.91
C THR A 102 6.18 -1.75 -6.01
N THR A 103 5.84 -0.50 -5.73
CA THR A 103 6.50 0.33 -4.73
C THR A 103 5.43 1.02 -3.91
N LEU A 104 5.72 1.27 -2.64
CA LEU A 104 4.75 1.95 -1.78
C LEU A 104 4.63 3.42 -2.21
N PRO A 105 3.44 3.88 -2.60
CA PRO A 105 3.28 5.29 -2.97
C PRO A 105 3.53 6.19 -1.78
N PRO A 106 4.00 7.43 -1.99
CA PRO A 106 4.21 8.37 -0.89
C PRO A 106 2.94 8.58 -0.08
N ALA A 107 3.11 8.82 1.22
CA ALA A 107 1.99 9.14 2.09
C ALA A 107 1.33 10.44 1.61
N GLN A 108 0.00 10.48 1.71
CA GLN A 108 -0.72 11.67 1.34
C GLN A 108 -0.45 12.77 2.38
N ALA A 109 -0.04 13.93 1.89
CA ALA A 109 0.17 15.08 2.75
C ALA A 109 -1.19 15.64 3.19
N ASN A 110 -1.16 16.45 4.25
CA ASN A 110 -2.31 17.26 4.64
C ASN A 110 -2.75 18.07 3.41
N PRO A 111 -4.06 18.26 3.19
CA PRO A 111 -4.53 19.02 2.03
C PRO A 111 -3.89 20.40 1.89
N ASP A 112 -3.62 21.08 3.00
CA ASP A 112 -2.95 22.38 2.95
C ASP A 112 -1.50 22.25 2.53
N ASP A 113 -0.78 21.24 3.02
CA ASP A 113 0.60 20.96 2.62
C ASP A 113 0.68 20.59 1.14
N LEU A 114 -0.28 19.79 0.67
CA LEU A 114 -0.35 19.42 -0.73
C LEU A 114 -0.57 20.65 -1.61
N ARG A 115 -1.43 21.54 -1.18
CA ARG A 115 -1.70 22.79 -1.87
C ARG A 115 -0.44 23.67 -1.93
N ASN A 116 0.27 23.77 -0.83
CA ASN A 116 1.53 24.53 -0.77
C ASN A 116 2.59 23.91 -1.68
N THR A 117 2.68 22.58 -1.70
CA THR A 117 3.60 21.88 -2.58
C THR A 117 3.28 22.18 -4.04
N THR A 118 2.00 22.17 -4.41
CA THR A 118 1.58 22.53 -5.75
C THR A 118 1.97 23.97 -6.09
N ALA A 119 1.78 24.89 -5.14
CA ALA A 119 2.17 26.28 -5.33
C ALA A 119 3.68 26.40 -5.56
N ALA A 120 4.48 25.64 -4.80
CA ALA A 120 5.92 25.66 -4.95
C ALA A 120 6.38 25.09 -6.31
N LEU A 121 5.63 24.15 -6.85
CA LEU A 121 5.94 23.54 -8.14
C LEU A 121 5.55 24.43 -9.32
N HIS A 122 4.76 25.47 -9.08
CA HIS A 122 4.31 26.39 -10.12
C HIS A 122 4.97 27.73 -9.92
N PRO A 123 6.08 28.01 -10.65
CA PRO A 123 6.85 29.24 -10.40
C PRO A 123 6.07 30.53 -10.64
N ALA A 124 4.98 30.45 -11.36
CA ALA A 124 4.14 31.61 -11.64
C ALA A 124 3.33 32.09 -10.43
N ARG A 125 3.39 31.37 -9.36
CA ARG A 125 2.63 31.73 -8.16
C ARG A 125 3.44 32.55 -7.20
#